data_92131fcee38b6256012dcdce8c16f604
#
_entry.id   92131fcee38b6256012dcdce8c16f604
#
_cell.length_a   1.000
_cell.length_b   1.000
_cell.length_c   1.000
_cell.angle_alpha   90.00
_cell.angle_beta   90.00
_cell.angle_gamma   90.00
#
_symmetry.space_group_name_H-M   'P 1'
#
loop_
_entity.id
_entity.type
_entity.pdbx_description
1 polymer ?
#
loop_
_entity_poly.entity_id
_entity_poly.type
_entity_poly.pdbx_seq_one_letter_code
_entity_poly.pdbx_strand_id
1 'polypeptide(L)'
;MAGPEAGPYALTAGPDGALWCTLVHQGQVARVTTAGDVTTYPLRTATGGPTMIATGTDGALWCTEFKEHRVTRLVPGRAADGGAQVESFTLPTADAAPLGIAAGPDGAVWFTESAADRIGRITPDGTVTEYPLPVRGAFASVIATGPDGALWFTANQANAIGRITPDGDTVLHDLPTPKAGPVGLTAGPDGALWFVEIAAGQIGRITTDGTVEEFPLPDPACRPHAIAAGPDGALWFTEWGAGRIGRITTSGRVDGYDLPDPASEPHGIALGPDGAMWAALETGSVVRIAVAAEGA
;
A
#
# COMPACT_ATOMS: atom_id res chain seq x y z
N MET A 1 -6.63 6.36 -18.15
CA MET A 1 -7.19 7.20 -17.08
C MET A 1 -7.12 8.68 -17.45
N ALA A 2 -7.46 9.60 -16.57
CA ALA A 2 -7.66 11.03 -16.88
C ALA A 2 -6.38 11.85 -17.23
N GLY A 3 -5.33 11.23 -17.77
CA GLY A 3 -4.07 11.88 -18.16
C GLY A 3 -3.05 11.98 -17.03
N PRO A 4 -1.82 12.49 -17.31
CA PRO A 4 -0.70 12.55 -16.37
C PRO A 4 -0.99 13.42 -15.13
N GLU A 5 -1.96 14.31 -15.22
CA GLU A 5 -2.41 15.19 -14.13
C GLU A 5 -3.16 14.44 -13.01
N ALA A 6 -3.53 13.17 -13.21
CA ALA A 6 -4.32 12.43 -12.23
C ALA A 6 -3.47 11.85 -11.08
N GLY A 7 -2.24 11.43 -11.37
CA GLY A 7 -1.34 10.81 -10.41
C GLY A 7 -1.90 9.54 -9.76
N PRO A 8 -2.12 8.46 -10.53
CA PRO A 8 -2.46 7.16 -9.95
C PRO A 8 -1.36 6.71 -8.99
N TYR A 9 -1.73 6.37 -7.73
CA TYR A 9 -0.72 6.12 -6.71
C TYR A 9 -0.82 4.72 -6.10
N ALA A 10 -1.94 4.38 -5.48
CA ALA A 10 -2.14 3.07 -4.86
C ALA A 10 -3.34 2.34 -5.44
N LEU A 11 -3.31 1.01 -5.38
CA LEU A 11 -4.34 0.11 -5.91
C LEU A 11 -4.79 -0.90 -4.85
N THR A 12 -6.08 -1.26 -4.89
CA THR A 12 -6.64 -2.41 -4.18
C THR A 12 -7.72 -3.07 -5.01
N ALA A 13 -7.91 -4.38 -4.84
CA ALA A 13 -9.10 -5.06 -5.34
C ALA A 13 -10.31 -4.66 -4.52
N GLY A 14 -11.37 -4.20 -5.16
CA GLY A 14 -12.62 -3.83 -4.51
C GLY A 14 -13.58 -5.01 -4.34
N PRO A 15 -14.60 -4.87 -3.47
CA PRO A 15 -15.59 -5.91 -3.21
C PRO A 15 -16.52 -6.18 -4.41
N ASP A 16 -16.51 -5.30 -5.39
CA ASP A 16 -17.34 -5.31 -6.60
C ASP A 16 -16.64 -5.92 -7.84
N GLY A 17 -15.48 -6.56 -7.62
CA GLY A 17 -14.70 -7.20 -8.69
C GLY A 17 -13.98 -6.22 -9.63
N ALA A 18 -13.78 -4.98 -9.21
CA ALA A 18 -12.96 -3.99 -9.91
C ALA A 18 -11.71 -3.64 -9.10
N LEU A 19 -10.75 -2.98 -9.74
CA LEU A 19 -9.64 -2.30 -9.07
C LEU A 19 -10.09 -0.91 -8.62
N TRP A 20 -9.58 -0.47 -7.49
CA TRP A 20 -9.77 0.88 -6.99
C TRP A 20 -8.42 1.54 -6.78
N CYS A 21 -8.27 2.76 -7.32
CA CYS A 21 -7.00 3.47 -7.40
C CYS A 21 -7.16 4.88 -6.84
N THR A 22 -6.23 5.33 -5.99
CA THR A 22 -6.15 6.72 -5.57
C THR A 22 -5.56 7.60 -6.67
N LEU A 23 -6.13 8.79 -6.86
CA LEU A 23 -5.65 9.82 -7.77
C LEU A 23 -5.15 11.01 -6.95
N VAL A 24 -3.87 10.96 -6.58
CA VAL A 24 -3.27 11.82 -5.55
C VAL A 24 -3.32 13.32 -5.88
N HIS A 25 -3.29 13.67 -7.17
CA HIS A 25 -3.29 15.06 -7.61
C HIS A 25 -4.68 15.67 -7.79
N GLN A 26 -5.72 14.82 -7.82
CA GLN A 26 -7.10 15.27 -8.10
C GLN A 26 -8.04 15.12 -6.91
N GLY A 27 -7.60 14.56 -5.78
CA GLY A 27 -8.47 14.29 -4.64
C GLY A 27 -9.62 13.35 -4.98
N GLN A 28 -9.36 12.34 -5.79
CA GLN A 28 -10.35 11.38 -6.29
C GLN A 28 -9.89 9.94 -6.05
N VAL A 29 -10.84 9.03 -6.15
CA VAL A 29 -10.59 7.59 -6.28
C VAL A 29 -11.19 7.12 -7.61
N ALA A 30 -10.43 6.35 -8.37
CA ALA A 30 -10.86 5.74 -9.61
C ALA A 30 -11.23 4.27 -9.40
N ARG A 31 -12.36 3.86 -9.97
CA ARG A 31 -12.75 2.48 -10.17
C ARG A 31 -12.33 2.04 -11.57
N VAL A 32 -11.59 0.96 -11.68
CA VAL A 32 -11.09 0.43 -12.95
C VAL A 32 -11.58 -1.01 -13.11
N THR A 33 -12.40 -1.29 -14.12
CA THR A 33 -12.83 -2.66 -14.41
C THR A 33 -11.67 -3.45 -15.02
N THR A 34 -11.75 -4.77 -14.97
CA THR A 34 -10.76 -5.66 -15.63
C THR A 34 -10.78 -5.54 -17.16
N ALA A 35 -11.82 -4.92 -17.73
CA ALA A 35 -11.92 -4.57 -19.15
C ALA A 35 -11.27 -3.21 -19.48
N GLY A 36 -10.88 -2.42 -18.45
CA GLY A 36 -10.25 -1.12 -18.63
C GLY A 36 -11.19 0.09 -18.57
N ASP A 37 -12.49 -0.12 -18.25
CA ASP A 37 -13.42 1.00 -18.05
C ASP A 37 -13.09 1.74 -16.75
N VAL A 38 -13.08 3.06 -16.77
CA VAL A 38 -12.73 3.91 -15.63
C VAL A 38 -13.92 4.79 -15.23
N THR A 39 -14.21 4.80 -13.93
CA THR A 39 -15.16 5.74 -13.30
C THR A 39 -14.47 6.39 -12.12
N THR A 40 -14.57 7.72 -11.99
CA THR A 40 -13.95 8.46 -10.88
C THR A 40 -14.97 8.94 -9.86
N TYR A 41 -14.58 8.96 -8.61
CA TYR A 41 -15.37 9.40 -7.47
C TYR A 41 -14.62 10.51 -6.74
N PRO A 42 -15.16 11.74 -6.70
CA PRO A 42 -14.53 12.82 -5.96
C PRO A 42 -14.60 12.55 -4.46
N LEU A 43 -13.50 12.82 -3.76
CA LEU A 43 -13.48 12.90 -2.31
C LEU A 43 -13.93 14.30 -1.86
N ARG A 44 -13.92 14.56 -0.56
CA ARG A 44 -14.44 15.80 0.00
C ARG A 44 -13.73 17.06 -0.53
N THR A 45 -12.42 16.96 -0.81
CA THR A 45 -11.63 18.07 -1.35
C THR A 45 -10.70 17.60 -2.46
N ALA A 46 -10.51 18.41 -3.47
CA ALA A 46 -9.57 18.11 -4.57
C ALA A 46 -8.10 18.15 -4.13
N THR A 47 -7.80 18.77 -2.99
CA THR A 47 -6.46 18.96 -2.45
C THR A 47 -6.06 17.91 -1.40
N GLY A 48 -6.95 16.99 -1.04
CA GLY A 48 -6.76 16.03 0.05
C GLY A 48 -5.53 15.13 -0.09
N GLY A 49 -5.10 14.89 -1.32
CA GLY A 49 -3.97 14.03 -1.62
C GLY A 49 -4.21 12.60 -1.12
N PRO A 50 -5.21 11.86 -1.65
CA PRO A 50 -5.42 10.48 -1.27
C PRO A 50 -4.20 9.65 -1.65
N THR A 51 -3.62 8.95 -0.68
CA THR A 51 -2.39 8.16 -0.88
C THR A 51 -2.70 6.68 -0.96
N MET A 52 -2.83 5.99 0.16
CA MET A 52 -3.09 4.55 0.16
C MET A 52 -4.58 4.24 0.24
N ILE A 53 -4.95 3.07 -0.27
CA ILE A 53 -6.33 2.58 -0.28
C ILE A 53 -6.37 1.09 0.07
N ALA A 54 -7.35 0.69 0.88
CA ALA A 54 -7.60 -0.70 1.24
C ALA A 54 -9.10 -1.01 1.24
N THR A 55 -9.45 -2.26 1.03
CA THR A 55 -10.80 -2.77 1.25
C THR A 55 -10.93 -3.20 2.71
N GLY A 56 -11.85 -2.58 3.44
CA GLY A 56 -12.16 -2.93 4.82
C GLY A 56 -12.95 -4.23 4.93
N THR A 57 -12.96 -4.83 6.13
CA THR A 57 -13.76 -6.03 6.43
C THR A 57 -15.27 -5.79 6.35
N ASP A 58 -15.69 -4.52 6.42
CA ASP A 58 -17.08 -4.06 6.22
C ASP A 58 -17.48 -3.97 4.73
N GLY A 59 -16.57 -4.32 3.82
CA GLY A 59 -16.77 -4.22 2.38
C GLY A 59 -16.75 -2.80 1.83
N ALA A 60 -16.38 -1.79 2.62
CA ALA A 60 -16.12 -0.44 2.15
C ALA A 60 -14.67 -0.28 1.70
N LEU A 61 -14.42 0.73 0.89
CA LEU A 61 -13.08 1.19 0.58
C LEU A 61 -12.67 2.26 1.57
N TRP A 62 -11.43 2.20 2.02
CA TRP A 62 -10.87 3.15 2.97
C TRP A 62 -9.58 3.73 2.38
N CYS A 63 -9.42 5.03 2.40
CA CYS A 63 -8.22 5.70 1.94
C CYS A 63 -7.73 6.77 2.93
N THR A 64 -6.43 6.98 2.94
CA THR A 64 -5.78 8.05 3.69
C THR A 64 -5.70 9.30 2.83
N GLU A 65 -6.03 10.45 3.40
CA GLU A 65 -5.84 11.77 2.78
C GLU A 65 -4.73 12.51 3.52
N PHE A 66 -3.51 12.36 3.01
CA PHE A 66 -2.27 12.80 3.64
C PHE A 66 -2.24 14.29 3.98
N LYS A 67 -2.70 15.15 3.06
CA LYS A 67 -2.65 16.61 3.20
C LYS A 67 -3.77 17.18 4.07
N GLU A 68 -4.84 16.43 4.25
CA GLU A 68 -6.01 16.87 5.03
C GLU A 68 -6.12 16.15 6.38
N HIS A 69 -5.10 15.33 6.72
CA HIS A 69 -4.98 14.64 8.01
C HIS A 69 -6.25 13.88 8.41
N ARG A 70 -6.80 13.10 7.46
CA ARG A 70 -8.02 12.33 7.66
C ARG A 70 -8.00 10.98 6.97
N VAL A 71 -8.90 10.12 7.38
CA VAL A 71 -9.22 8.85 6.73
C VAL A 71 -10.60 8.96 6.12
N THR A 72 -10.78 8.48 4.91
CA THR A 72 -12.07 8.53 4.19
C THR A 72 -12.54 7.13 3.84
N ARG A 73 -13.82 6.88 4.15
CA ARG A 73 -14.58 5.67 3.84
C ARG A 73 -15.46 5.92 2.64
N LEU A 74 -15.46 5.01 1.67
CA LEU A 74 -16.22 5.11 0.43
C LEU A 74 -16.98 3.80 0.20
N VAL A 75 -18.31 3.90 0.04
CA VAL A 75 -19.18 2.75 -0.27
C VAL A 75 -19.79 2.96 -1.65
N PRO A 76 -19.36 2.20 -2.67
CA PRO A 76 -19.89 2.32 -4.02
C PRO A 76 -21.38 1.97 -4.10
N GLY A 77 -22.13 2.69 -4.96
CA GLY A 77 -23.56 2.44 -5.20
C GLY A 77 -24.50 2.76 -4.04
N ARG A 78 -24.01 3.42 -2.99
CA ARG A 78 -24.83 3.78 -1.80
C ARG A 78 -25.32 5.22 -1.79
N ALA A 79 -24.84 6.09 -2.67
CA ALA A 79 -25.39 7.43 -2.82
C ALA A 79 -26.78 7.38 -3.53
N ALA A 80 -27.63 8.39 -3.28
CA ALA A 80 -29.00 8.44 -3.81
C ALA A 80 -29.07 8.50 -5.35
N ASP A 81 -28.00 8.96 -5.99
CA ASP A 81 -27.82 9.01 -7.45
C ASP A 81 -27.15 7.77 -8.05
N GLY A 82 -26.93 6.73 -7.23
CA GLY A 82 -26.18 5.52 -7.63
C GLY A 82 -24.66 5.69 -7.58
N GLY A 83 -24.15 6.85 -7.14
CA GLY A 83 -22.73 7.10 -6.91
C GLY A 83 -22.21 6.45 -5.61
N ALA A 84 -21.05 6.87 -5.13
CA ALA A 84 -20.48 6.40 -3.88
C ALA A 84 -20.93 7.27 -2.70
N GLN A 85 -21.25 6.62 -1.58
CA GLN A 85 -21.36 7.33 -0.30
C GLN A 85 -19.96 7.54 0.24
N VAL A 86 -19.60 8.80 0.56
CA VAL A 86 -18.27 9.20 1.04
C VAL A 86 -18.41 9.79 2.44
N GLU A 87 -17.69 9.22 3.40
CA GLU A 87 -17.60 9.68 4.79
C GLU A 87 -16.13 9.95 5.13
N SER A 88 -15.85 11.11 5.74
CA SER A 88 -14.46 11.48 6.08
C SER A 88 -14.34 11.74 7.58
N PHE A 89 -13.28 11.18 8.17
CA PHE A 89 -13.01 11.22 9.60
C PHE A 89 -11.70 11.98 9.83
N THR A 90 -11.80 13.15 10.47
CA THR A 90 -10.63 13.92 10.89
C THR A 90 -9.96 13.21 12.06
N LEU A 91 -8.63 13.10 12.02
CA LEU A 91 -7.86 12.43 13.05
C LEU A 91 -7.74 13.31 14.31
N PRO A 92 -7.70 12.71 15.52
CA PRO A 92 -7.53 13.44 16.77
C PRO A 92 -6.20 14.19 16.85
N THR A 93 -5.10 13.57 16.36
CA THR A 93 -3.80 14.22 16.32
C THR A 93 -3.72 15.17 15.13
N ALA A 94 -3.46 16.45 15.41
CA ALA A 94 -3.24 17.46 14.37
C ALA A 94 -1.98 17.13 13.56
N ASP A 95 -2.00 17.47 12.27
CA ASP A 95 -0.89 17.27 11.33
C ASP A 95 -0.34 15.83 11.28
N ALA A 96 -1.21 14.84 11.53
CA ALA A 96 -0.86 13.43 11.60
C ALA A 96 -0.27 12.87 10.30
N ALA A 97 -0.65 13.41 9.14
CA ALA A 97 -0.24 12.96 7.80
C ALA A 97 -0.43 11.44 7.61
N PRO A 98 -1.67 10.92 7.61
CA PRO A 98 -1.92 9.49 7.45
C PRO A 98 -1.45 9.01 6.07
N LEU A 99 -0.73 7.88 6.02
CA LEU A 99 -0.13 7.38 4.78
C LEU A 99 -0.56 5.94 4.46
N GLY A 100 -0.03 4.93 5.15
CA GLY A 100 -0.39 3.52 4.96
C GLY A 100 -1.76 3.19 5.55
N ILE A 101 -2.48 2.23 4.95
CA ILE A 101 -3.78 1.78 5.44
C ILE A 101 -4.00 0.30 5.11
N ALA A 102 -4.56 -0.45 6.06
CA ALA A 102 -4.88 -1.86 5.89
C ALA A 102 -6.11 -2.28 6.71
N ALA A 103 -6.82 -3.31 6.26
CA ALA A 103 -7.82 -3.97 7.09
C ALA A 103 -7.13 -4.73 8.23
N GLY A 104 -7.59 -4.54 9.45
CA GLY A 104 -7.08 -5.25 10.62
C GLY A 104 -7.80 -6.58 10.87
N PRO A 105 -7.18 -7.48 11.65
CA PRO A 105 -7.77 -8.78 11.99
C PRO A 105 -8.96 -8.65 12.97
N ASP A 106 -9.10 -7.50 13.59
CA ASP A 106 -10.13 -7.14 14.57
C ASP A 106 -11.37 -6.46 13.98
N GLY A 107 -11.46 -6.41 12.65
CA GLY A 107 -12.57 -5.78 11.93
C GLY A 107 -12.46 -4.27 11.79
N ALA A 108 -11.45 -3.63 12.37
CA ALA A 108 -11.15 -2.22 12.16
C ALA A 108 -10.21 -2.03 10.96
N VAL A 109 -10.00 -0.78 10.58
CA VAL A 109 -8.97 -0.38 9.62
C VAL A 109 -7.84 0.29 10.39
N TRP A 110 -6.61 -0.07 10.05
CA TRP A 110 -5.39 0.43 10.69
C TRP A 110 -4.61 1.28 9.70
N PHE A 111 -4.01 2.36 10.18
CA PHE A 111 -3.27 3.30 9.34
C PHE A 111 -2.06 3.87 10.07
N THR A 112 -1.07 4.32 9.29
CA THR A 112 0.12 4.99 9.83
C THR A 112 -0.12 6.50 9.87
N GLU A 113 0.39 7.18 10.90
CA GLU A 113 0.44 8.62 11.03
C GLU A 113 1.89 9.08 10.94
N SER A 114 2.35 9.30 9.69
CA SER A 114 3.77 9.43 9.34
C SER A 114 4.46 10.62 10.04
N ALA A 115 3.74 11.72 10.25
CA ALA A 115 4.29 12.92 10.88
C ALA A 115 4.10 12.96 12.40
N ALA A 116 3.30 12.04 12.97
CA ALA A 116 2.93 12.04 14.38
C ALA A 116 3.57 10.91 15.20
N ASP A 117 4.35 10.02 14.58
CA ASP A 117 4.92 8.83 15.21
C ASP A 117 3.84 7.99 15.92
N ARG A 118 2.76 7.66 15.19
CA ARG A 118 1.63 6.88 15.69
C ARG A 118 1.16 5.85 14.68
N ILE A 119 0.46 4.85 15.19
CA ILE A 119 -0.42 3.98 14.41
C ILE A 119 -1.85 4.29 14.84
N GLY A 120 -2.69 4.61 13.87
CA GLY A 120 -4.11 4.84 14.06
C GLY A 120 -4.93 3.59 13.76
N ARG A 121 -6.05 3.45 14.45
CA ARG A 121 -7.07 2.41 14.27
C ARG A 121 -8.43 3.09 14.19
N ILE A 122 -9.23 2.75 13.18
CA ILE A 122 -10.58 3.28 13.01
C ILE A 122 -11.59 2.14 12.81
N THR A 123 -12.65 2.14 13.58
CA THR A 123 -13.75 1.20 13.42
C THR A 123 -14.72 1.66 12.32
N PRO A 124 -15.58 0.77 11.77
CA PRO A 124 -16.53 1.14 10.71
C PRO A 124 -17.53 2.25 11.09
N ASP A 125 -17.75 2.49 12.38
CA ASP A 125 -18.59 3.58 12.92
C ASP A 125 -17.82 4.90 13.09
N GLY A 126 -16.51 4.94 12.74
CA GLY A 126 -15.68 6.13 12.78
C GLY A 126 -14.97 6.40 14.12
N THR A 127 -15.01 5.47 15.07
CA THR A 127 -14.25 5.63 16.32
C THR A 127 -12.76 5.43 16.08
N VAL A 128 -11.97 6.46 16.37
CA VAL A 128 -10.51 6.46 16.19
C VAL A 128 -9.79 6.21 17.51
N THR A 129 -8.79 5.34 17.47
CA THR A 129 -7.83 5.11 18.56
C THR A 129 -6.42 5.28 17.99
N GLU A 130 -5.53 5.93 18.71
CA GLU A 130 -4.15 6.21 18.29
C GLU A 130 -3.15 5.60 19.28
N TYR A 131 -2.14 4.92 18.76
CA TYR A 131 -1.08 4.25 19.51
C TYR A 131 0.27 4.93 19.25
N PRO A 132 0.93 5.55 20.23
CA PRO A 132 2.22 6.18 20.03
C PRO A 132 3.31 5.13 19.78
N LEU A 133 4.20 5.42 18.85
CA LEU A 133 5.39 4.61 18.60
C LEU A 133 6.45 4.83 19.71
N PRO A 134 7.27 3.81 20.01
CA PRO A 134 8.29 3.90 21.05
C PRO A 134 9.49 4.77 20.65
N VAL A 135 9.53 5.24 19.40
CA VAL A 135 10.61 6.08 18.84
C VAL A 135 10.03 7.35 18.22
N ARG A 136 10.86 8.37 18.09
CA ARG A 136 10.49 9.64 17.42
C ARG A 136 11.16 9.74 16.05
N GLY A 137 10.49 10.41 15.11
CA GLY A 137 10.95 10.59 13.74
C GLY A 137 10.98 9.26 12.97
N ALA A 138 10.10 8.32 13.31
CA ALA A 138 10.06 7.00 12.67
C ALA A 138 9.63 7.08 11.21
N PHE A 139 8.76 8.01 10.87
CA PHE A 139 8.10 8.10 9.57
C PHE A 139 7.50 6.74 9.18
N ALA A 140 6.49 6.29 9.95
CA ALA A 140 5.76 5.07 9.62
C ALA A 140 5.07 5.25 8.26
N SER A 141 5.34 4.34 7.29
CA SER A 141 4.90 4.50 5.89
C SER A 141 3.76 3.55 5.56
N VAL A 142 4.05 2.31 5.20
CA VAL A 142 3.05 1.31 4.81
C VAL A 142 2.76 0.38 5.99
N ILE A 143 1.51 -0.10 6.08
CA ILE A 143 1.05 -1.05 7.08
C ILE A 143 0.32 -2.21 6.40
N ALA A 144 0.47 -3.41 6.90
CA ALA A 144 -0.20 -4.61 6.41
C ALA A 144 -0.53 -5.56 7.56
N THR A 145 -1.54 -6.39 7.39
CA THR A 145 -1.87 -7.46 8.33
C THR A 145 -0.93 -8.64 8.13
N GLY A 146 -0.27 -9.06 9.19
CA GLY A 146 0.62 -10.20 9.20
C GLY A 146 -0.11 -11.54 9.39
N PRO A 147 0.55 -12.65 9.05
CA PRO A 147 -0.01 -13.99 9.22
C PRO A 147 -0.17 -14.41 10.69
N ASP A 148 0.45 -13.67 11.60
CA ASP A 148 0.37 -13.87 13.05
C ASP A 148 -0.77 -13.08 13.72
N GLY A 149 -1.62 -12.44 12.94
CA GLY A 149 -2.75 -11.63 13.43
C GLY A 149 -2.33 -10.28 14.03
N ALA A 150 -1.09 -9.84 13.85
CA ALA A 150 -0.64 -8.49 14.16
C ALA A 150 -0.62 -7.61 12.91
N LEU A 151 -0.50 -6.31 13.10
CA LEU A 151 -0.21 -5.37 12.03
C LEU A 151 1.30 -5.16 11.96
N TRP A 152 1.84 -5.12 10.75
CA TRP A 152 3.25 -4.87 10.48
C TRP A 152 3.39 -3.60 9.66
N PHE A 153 4.39 -2.77 9.95
CA PHE A 153 4.57 -1.50 9.27
C PHE A 153 6.05 -1.18 9.04
N THR A 154 6.30 -0.42 8.00
CA THR A 154 7.63 0.12 7.71
C THR A 154 7.85 1.42 8.46
N ALA A 155 8.93 1.52 9.21
CA ALA A 155 9.40 2.74 9.89
C ALA A 155 10.61 3.29 9.11
N ASN A 156 10.33 4.04 8.03
CA ASN A 156 11.30 4.42 7.00
C ASN A 156 12.53 5.13 7.56
N GLN A 157 12.32 6.19 8.37
CA GLN A 157 13.43 6.98 8.93
C GLN A 157 14.07 6.31 10.15
N ALA A 158 13.33 5.46 10.85
CA ALA A 158 13.91 4.65 11.93
C ALA A 158 14.72 3.45 11.40
N ASN A 159 14.68 3.17 10.09
CA ASN A 159 15.35 2.03 9.45
C ASN A 159 14.96 0.69 10.09
N ALA A 160 13.65 0.50 10.31
CA ALA A 160 13.10 -0.65 11.01
C ALA A 160 11.78 -1.14 10.41
N ILE A 161 11.42 -2.38 10.73
CA ILE A 161 10.06 -2.91 10.56
C ILE A 161 9.40 -2.95 11.94
N GLY A 162 8.22 -2.34 12.04
CA GLY A 162 7.42 -2.35 13.24
C GLY A 162 6.34 -3.43 13.21
N ARG A 163 6.02 -3.97 14.39
CA ARG A 163 4.92 -4.89 14.64
C ARG A 163 4.06 -4.32 15.76
N ILE A 164 2.74 -4.26 15.57
CA ILE A 164 1.79 -3.83 16.59
C ILE A 164 0.65 -4.84 16.70
N THR A 165 0.33 -5.27 17.91
CA THR A 165 -0.83 -6.13 18.17
C THR A 165 -2.13 -5.33 18.16
N PRO A 166 -3.30 -5.95 17.99
CA PRO A 166 -4.59 -5.27 18.12
C PRO A 166 -4.80 -4.59 19.49
N ASP A 167 -4.08 -5.03 20.53
CA ASP A 167 -4.10 -4.44 21.87
C ASP A 167 -3.16 -3.22 22.01
N GLY A 168 -2.31 -2.94 20.99
CA GLY A 168 -1.43 -1.78 20.93
C GLY A 168 0.02 -2.03 21.34
N ASP A 169 0.39 -3.28 21.66
CA ASP A 169 1.78 -3.64 22.00
C ASP A 169 2.66 -3.55 20.75
N THR A 170 3.68 -2.65 20.79
CA THR A 170 4.52 -2.34 19.63
C THR A 170 5.97 -2.77 19.86
N VAL A 171 6.55 -3.42 18.85
CA VAL A 171 7.98 -3.79 18.77
C VAL A 171 8.55 -3.30 17.44
N LEU A 172 9.81 -2.85 17.46
CA LEU A 172 10.57 -2.50 16.25
C LEU A 172 11.73 -3.48 16.07
N HIS A 173 11.94 -3.89 14.82
CA HIS A 173 13.04 -4.75 14.37
C HIS A 173 13.95 -3.93 13.45
N ASP A 174 15.15 -3.63 13.90
CA ASP A 174 16.15 -2.89 13.14
C ASP A 174 16.59 -3.67 11.90
N LEU A 175 16.78 -2.97 10.78
CA LEU A 175 17.26 -3.56 9.54
C LEU A 175 18.78 -3.67 9.53
N PRO A 176 19.34 -4.80 9.01
CA PRO A 176 20.78 -4.99 8.90
C PRO A 176 21.48 -3.93 8.04
N THR A 177 20.90 -3.58 6.88
CA THR A 177 21.44 -2.53 6.00
C THR A 177 21.12 -1.14 6.53
N PRO A 178 22.12 -0.32 6.89
CA PRO A 178 21.89 1.03 7.38
C PRO A 178 21.26 1.94 6.32
N LYS A 179 20.27 2.75 6.72
CA LYS A 179 19.57 3.71 5.85
C LYS A 179 18.92 3.04 4.62
N ALA A 180 18.47 1.80 4.80
CA ALA A 180 17.82 1.04 3.72
C ALA A 180 16.54 1.70 3.21
N GLY A 181 15.84 2.45 4.06
CA GLY A 181 14.63 3.19 3.71
C GLY A 181 13.46 2.26 3.38
N PRO A 182 12.96 1.44 4.33
CA PRO A 182 11.85 0.54 4.06
C PRO A 182 10.57 1.32 3.73
N VAL A 183 9.84 0.91 2.67
CA VAL A 183 8.59 1.59 2.21
C VAL A 183 7.46 0.59 2.03
N GLY A 184 7.32 -0.08 0.89
CA GLY A 184 6.26 -1.04 0.62
C GLY A 184 6.38 -2.30 1.46
N LEU A 185 5.26 -2.84 1.94
CA LEU A 185 5.21 -4.04 2.78
C LEU A 185 3.96 -4.87 2.45
N THR A 186 4.11 -6.20 2.46
CA THR A 186 3.00 -7.14 2.28
C THR A 186 3.26 -8.46 3.00
N ALA A 187 2.21 -9.21 3.32
CA ALA A 187 2.35 -10.60 3.72
C ALA A 187 2.71 -11.48 2.52
N GLY A 188 3.71 -12.33 2.66
CA GLY A 188 4.15 -13.28 1.64
C GLY A 188 3.43 -14.63 1.73
N PRO A 189 3.48 -15.42 0.65
CA PRO A 189 2.86 -16.75 0.60
C PRO A 189 3.58 -17.79 1.49
N ASP A 190 4.77 -17.46 1.97
CA ASP A 190 5.62 -18.28 2.85
C ASP A 190 5.42 -18.00 4.36
N GLY A 191 4.41 -17.19 4.71
CA GLY A 191 4.11 -16.84 6.10
C GLY A 191 5.05 -15.80 6.71
N ALA A 192 5.88 -15.12 5.91
CA ALA A 192 6.70 -13.98 6.31
C ALA A 192 6.12 -12.66 5.78
N LEU A 193 6.63 -11.54 6.26
CA LEU A 193 6.39 -10.24 5.66
C LEU A 193 7.53 -9.94 4.66
N TRP A 194 7.17 -9.35 3.53
CA TRP A 194 8.10 -8.92 2.49
C TRP A 194 8.00 -7.42 2.29
N PHE A 195 9.12 -6.74 2.18
CA PHE A 195 9.17 -5.29 2.06
C PHE A 195 10.25 -4.85 1.08
N VAL A 196 10.12 -3.62 0.61
CA VAL A 196 11.09 -3.00 -0.28
C VAL A 196 11.94 -2.00 0.47
N GLU A 197 13.21 -1.92 0.15
CA GLU A 197 14.19 -0.99 0.69
C GLU A 197 14.64 -0.04 -0.41
N ILE A 198 13.90 1.08 -0.52
CA ILE A 198 14.00 2.01 -1.66
C ILE A 198 15.38 2.65 -1.80
N ALA A 199 16.05 2.93 -0.68
CA ALA A 199 17.35 3.59 -0.69
C ALA A 199 18.52 2.61 -0.88
N ALA A 200 18.32 1.33 -0.51
CA ALA A 200 19.33 0.29 -0.67
C ALA A 200 19.20 -0.49 -2.00
N GLY A 201 18.06 -0.37 -2.70
CA GLY A 201 17.79 -1.11 -3.93
C GLY A 201 17.73 -2.62 -3.69
N GLN A 202 17.00 -3.03 -2.65
CA GLN A 202 16.86 -4.44 -2.29
C GLN A 202 15.47 -4.78 -1.75
N ILE A 203 15.18 -6.06 -1.65
CA ILE A 203 13.97 -6.59 -1.05
C ILE A 203 14.34 -7.20 0.31
N GLY A 204 13.56 -6.86 1.34
CA GLY A 204 13.68 -7.45 2.65
C GLY A 204 12.58 -8.47 2.91
N ARG A 205 12.86 -9.45 3.74
CA ARG A 205 11.95 -10.46 4.26
C ARG A 205 12.11 -10.53 5.78
N ILE A 206 11.01 -10.50 6.52
CA ILE A 206 11.03 -10.66 7.98
C ILE A 206 10.03 -11.72 8.41
N THR A 207 10.47 -12.68 9.17
CA THR A 207 9.59 -13.68 9.80
C THR A 207 8.85 -13.08 11.00
N THR A 208 7.78 -13.72 11.44
CA THR A 208 6.98 -13.24 12.58
C THR A 208 7.70 -13.27 13.93
N ASP A 209 8.84 -13.95 14.01
CA ASP A 209 9.76 -13.92 15.16
C ASP A 209 10.82 -12.81 15.07
N GLY A 210 10.83 -12.02 13.97
CA GLY A 210 11.73 -10.87 13.78
C GLY A 210 13.04 -11.17 13.07
N THR A 211 13.22 -12.37 12.51
CA THR A 211 14.42 -12.70 11.71
C THR A 211 14.34 -12.02 10.34
N VAL A 212 15.36 -11.20 10.01
CA VAL A 212 15.43 -10.44 8.76
C VAL A 212 16.40 -11.09 7.77
N GLU A 213 15.99 -11.17 6.51
CA GLU A 213 16.82 -11.54 5.35
C GLU A 213 16.70 -10.43 4.29
N GLU A 214 17.79 -10.12 3.58
CA GLU A 214 17.86 -9.06 2.58
C GLU A 214 18.36 -9.62 1.24
N PHE A 215 17.72 -9.24 0.13
CA PHE A 215 17.99 -9.71 -1.23
C PHE A 215 18.33 -8.52 -2.12
N PRO A 216 19.62 -8.25 -2.41
CA PRO A 216 20.02 -7.19 -3.31
C PRO A 216 19.43 -7.37 -4.71
N LEU A 217 18.90 -6.29 -5.29
CA LEU A 217 18.39 -6.28 -6.66
C LEU A 217 19.55 -6.11 -7.67
N PRO A 218 19.39 -6.61 -8.91
CA PRO A 218 20.43 -6.48 -9.94
C PRO A 218 20.80 -5.03 -10.25
N ASP A 219 19.84 -4.10 -10.16
CA ASP A 219 20.07 -2.66 -10.25
C ASP A 219 19.80 -2.00 -8.89
N PRO A 220 20.81 -1.60 -8.13
CA PRO A 220 20.63 -0.94 -6.85
C PRO A 220 20.00 0.47 -6.95
N ALA A 221 19.95 1.06 -8.15
CA ALA A 221 19.33 2.36 -8.40
C ALA A 221 17.87 2.26 -8.83
N CYS A 222 17.30 1.04 -8.92
CA CYS A 222 15.93 0.82 -9.39
C CYS A 222 14.84 1.41 -8.47
N ARG A 223 15.18 1.74 -7.21
CA ARG A 223 14.27 2.32 -6.21
C ARG A 223 12.95 1.53 -6.10
N PRO A 224 12.97 0.32 -5.54
CA PRO A 224 11.75 -0.46 -5.36
C PRO A 224 10.79 0.30 -4.43
N HIS A 225 9.48 0.38 -4.79
CA HIS A 225 8.55 1.25 -4.07
C HIS A 225 7.38 0.51 -3.43
N ALA A 226 6.66 -0.32 -4.14
CA ALA A 226 5.55 -1.12 -3.62
C ALA A 226 5.78 -2.61 -3.89
N ILE A 227 5.15 -3.47 -3.08
CA ILE A 227 5.25 -4.93 -3.19
C ILE A 227 3.91 -5.57 -2.85
N ALA A 228 3.55 -6.63 -3.58
CA ALA A 228 2.33 -7.42 -3.37
C ALA A 228 2.58 -8.90 -3.65
N ALA A 229 1.83 -9.77 -2.99
CA ALA A 229 1.84 -11.20 -3.29
C ALA A 229 1.15 -11.46 -4.64
N GLY A 230 1.79 -12.25 -5.49
CA GLY A 230 1.26 -12.66 -6.79
C GLY A 230 0.51 -13.99 -6.71
N PRO A 231 -0.28 -14.33 -7.76
CA PRO A 231 -1.05 -15.56 -7.82
C PRO A 231 -0.17 -16.81 -8.08
N ASP A 232 1.10 -16.59 -8.42
CA ASP A 232 2.11 -17.59 -8.75
C ASP A 232 3.03 -17.93 -7.56
N GLY A 233 2.65 -17.55 -6.33
CA GLY A 233 3.44 -17.80 -5.14
C GLY A 233 4.73 -16.97 -5.02
N ALA A 234 4.91 -15.95 -5.85
CA ALA A 234 6.00 -14.99 -5.77
C ALA A 234 5.52 -13.63 -5.27
N LEU A 235 6.45 -12.73 -4.98
CA LEU A 235 6.20 -11.32 -4.69
C LEU A 235 6.46 -10.51 -5.95
N TRP A 236 5.58 -9.55 -6.24
CA TRP A 236 5.71 -8.62 -7.36
C TRP A 236 5.89 -7.21 -6.82
N PHE A 237 6.82 -6.45 -7.38
CA PHE A 237 7.15 -5.12 -6.89
C PHE A 237 7.37 -4.13 -8.03
N THR A 238 7.19 -2.87 -7.71
CA THR A 238 7.46 -1.77 -8.64
C THR A 238 8.91 -1.29 -8.47
N GLU A 239 9.60 -1.05 -9.57
CA GLU A 239 10.91 -0.40 -9.62
C GLU A 239 10.71 1.03 -10.15
N TRP A 240 10.35 1.94 -9.24
CA TRP A 240 9.97 3.32 -9.56
C TRP A 240 11.06 4.08 -10.34
N GLY A 241 12.31 3.93 -9.90
CA GLY A 241 13.46 4.61 -10.53
C GLY A 241 13.88 4.02 -11.87
N ALA A 242 13.40 2.82 -12.23
CA ALA A 242 13.78 2.11 -13.46
C ALA A 242 12.61 1.96 -14.46
N GLY A 243 11.39 2.38 -14.08
CA GLY A 243 10.21 2.21 -14.93
C GLY A 243 9.91 0.73 -15.24
N ARG A 244 10.05 -0.16 -14.23
CA ARG A 244 9.94 -1.61 -14.39
C ARG A 244 9.05 -2.24 -13.33
N ILE A 245 8.67 -3.48 -13.57
CA ILE A 245 8.05 -4.36 -12.58
C ILE A 245 9.05 -5.48 -12.27
N GLY A 246 9.35 -5.68 -11.01
CA GLY A 246 10.16 -6.79 -10.51
C GLY A 246 9.30 -7.92 -9.97
N ARG A 247 9.85 -9.13 -9.96
CA ARG A 247 9.28 -10.33 -9.36
C ARG A 247 10.38 -11.05 -8.58
N ILE A 248 10.08 -11.45 -7.34
CA ILE A 248 11.00 -12.23 -6.53
C ILE A 248 10.28 -13.47 -5.99
N THR A 249 10.90 -14.64 -6.14
CA THR A 249 10.40 -15.87 -5.50
C THR A 249 10.73 -15.87 -4.02
N THR A 250 10.04 -16.68 -3.23
CA THR A 250 10.36 -16.86 -1.79
C THR A 250 11.75 -17.45 -1.53
N SER A 251 12.42 -17.97 -2.57
CA SER A 251 13.82 -18.43 -2.54
C SER A 251 14.84 -17.36 -2.98
N GLY A 252 14.39 -16.12 -3.26
CA GLY A 252 15.26 -14.99 -3.61
C GLY A 252 15.62 -14.87 -5.10
N ARG A 253 15.04 -15.68 -6.01
CA ARG A 253 15.26 -15.48 -7.47
C ARG A 253 14.49 -14.26 -7.95
N VAL A 254 15.19 -13.32 -8.59
CA VAL A 254 14.65 -12.07 -9.13
C VAL A 254 14.50 -12.15 -10.65
N ASP A 255 13.33 -11.75 -11.15
CA ASP A 255 13.03 -11.53 -12.57
C ASP A 255 12.56 -10.08 -12.74
N GLY A 256 12.79 -9.44 -13.89
CA GLY A 256 12.37 -8.05 -14.17
C GLY A 256 11.67 -7.92 -15.51
N TYR A 257 10.68 -7.02 -15.58
CA TYR A 257 9.84 -6.78 -16.76
C TYR A 257 9.81 -5.29 -17.06
N ASP A 258 10.32 -4.89 -18.20
CA ASP A 258 10.33 -3.50 -18.63
C ASP A 258 8.90 -3.04 -18.96
N LEU A 259 8.53 -1.86 -18.49
CA LEU A 259 7.30 -1.20 -18.93
C LEU A 259 7.51 -0.54 -20.30
N PRO A 260 6.45 -0.34 -21.10
CA PRO A 260 6.56 0.26 -22.43
C PRO A 260 7.23 1.64 -22.44
N ASP A 261 7.03 2.41 -21.37
CA ASP A 261 7.67 3.70 -21.14
C ASP A 261 8.56 3.59 -19.88
N PRO A 262 9.88 3.72 -19.99
CA PRO A 262 10.79 3.68 -18.84
C PRO A 262 10.62 4.88 -17.89
N ALA A 263 9.94 5.95 -18.33
CA ALA A 263 9.60 7.11 -17.51
C ALA A 263 8.22 7.01 -16.83
N SER A 264 7.61 5.83 -16.81
CA SER A 264 6.24 5.63 -16.33
C SER A 264 6.05 5.73 -14.81
N GLU A 265 7.14 5.71 -14.03
CA GLU A 265 7.13 5.89 -12.56
C GLU A 265 6.07 5.01 -11.87
N PRO A 266 6.24 3.67 -11.85
CA PRO A 266 5.27 2.78 -11.22
C PRO A 266 5.33 2.91 -9.69
N HIS A 267 4.18 3.26 -9.07
CA HIS A 267 4.03 3.38 -7.63
C HIS A 267 3.40 2.13 -7.01
N GLY A 268 2.07 2.08 -6.92
CA GLY A 268 1.35 0.97 -6.31
C GLY A 268 1.27 -0.26 -7.20
N ILE A 269 1.20 -1.44 -6.57
CA ILE A 269 0.95 -2.73 -7.24
C ILE A 269 -0.02 -3.56 -6.41
N ALA A 270 -0.95 -4.26 -7.06
CA ALA A 270 -1.90 -5.14 -6.41
C ALA A 270 -2.29 -6.32 -7.29
N LEU A 271 -2.70 -7.43 -6.67
CA LEU A 271 -3.37 -8.52 -7.34
C LEU A 271 -4.81 -8.11 -7.70
N GLY A 272 -5.14 -8.18 -8.97
CA GLY A 272 -6.48 -7.90 -9.46
C GLY A 272 -7.45 -9.07 -9.29
N PRO A 273 -8.77 -8.81 -9.36
CA PRO A 273 -9.81 -9.84 -9.23
C PRO A 273 -9.81 -10.82 -10.42
N ASP A 274 -9.10 -10.50 -11.49
CA ASP A 274 -8.90 -11.34 -12.69
C ASP A 274 -7.64 -12.22 -12.62
N GLY A 275 -6.95 -12.24 -11.46
CA GLY A 275 -5.72 -13.00 -11.26
C GLY A 275 -4.47 -12.40 -11.93
N ALA A 276 -4.56 -11.20 -12.50
CA ALA A 276 -3.42 -10.46 -13.01
C ALA A 276 -2.84 -9.52 -11.95
N MET A 277 -1.57 -9.17 -12.06
CA MET A 277 -1.02 -8.03 -11.31
C MET A 277 -1.39 -6.72 -12.01
N TRP A 278 -1.64 -5.68 -11.21
CA TRP A 278 -1.97 -4.36 -11.71
C TRP A 278 -1.09 -3.32 -11.02
N ALA A 279 -0.52 -2.40 -11.80
CA ALA A 279 0.32 -1.33 -11.26
C ALA A 279 -0.19 0.06 -11.65
N ALA A 280 -0.11 0.99 -10.71
CA ALA A 280 -0.40 2.40 -10.91
C ALA A 280 0.85 3.12 -11.41
N LEU A 281 0.71 3.86 -12.51
CA LEU A 281 1.79 4.65 -13.11
C LEU A 281 1.49 6.13 -12.91
N GLU A 282 2.42 6.87 -12.31
CA GLU A 282 2.21 8.30 -11.99
C GLU A 282 1.93 9.13 -13.24
N THR A 283 2.40 8.66 -14.39
CA THR A 283 2.12 9.24 -15.72
C THR A 283 0.66 9.18 -16.17
N GLY A 284 -0.26 8.70 -15.30
CA GLY A 284 -1.71 8.78 -15.53
C GLY A 284 -2.36 7.49 -16.03
N SER A 285 -1.70 6.37 -15.91
CA SER A 285 -2.18 5.07 -16.38
C SER A 285 -2.21 4.02 -15.28
N VAL A 286 -2.97 2.95 -15.52
CA VAL A 286 -2.86 1.67 -14.79
C VAL A 286 -2.51 0.60 -15.81
N VAL A 287 -1.51 -0.20 -15.51
CA VAL A 287 -1.07 -1.30 -16.37
C VAL A 287 -1.49 -2.64 -15.77
N ARG A 288 -1.94 -3.55 -16.64
CA ARG A 288 -2.27 -4.93 -16.32
C ARG A 288 -1.14 -5.86 -16.76
N ILE A 289 -0.62 -6.65 -15.86
CA ILE A 289 0.47 -7.61 -16.08
C ILE A 289 -0.12 -9.02 -15.97
N ALA A 290 -0.17 -9.73 -17.08
CA ALA A 290 -0.60 -11.11 -17.08
C ALA A 290 0.47 -11.99 -16.41
N VAL A 291 0.06 -12.74 -15.39
CA VAL A 291 0.94 -13.69 -14.72
C VAL A 291 0.72 -15.05 -15.34
N ALA A 292 1.77 -15.66 -15.91
CA ALA A 292 1.70 -17.01 -16.43
C ALA A 292 1.51 -17.99 -15.26
N ALA A 293 0.55 -18.93 -15.39
CA ALA A 293 0.48 -20.03 -14.45
C ALA A 293 1.77 -20.85 -14.53
N GLU A 294 2.43 -21.13 -13.42
CA GLU A 294 3.57 -22.03 -13.40
C GLU A 294 3.07 -23.44 -13.79
N GLY A 295 3.53 -23.98 -14.93
CA GLY A 295 3.38 -25.36 -15.33
C GLY A 295 2.17 -25.68 -16.23
N ALA A 296 2.18 -25.17 -17.45
CA ALA A 296 1.50 -25.81 -18.57
C ALA A 296 2.56 -26.42 -19.51
#